data_4aa6a57f054cd54a315f2c3faec28bc4
#
_entry.id   4aa6a57f054cd54a315f2c3faec28bc4
#
_cell.length_a   1.000
_cell.length_b   1.000
_cell.length_c   1.000
_cell.angle_alpha   90.00
_cell.angle_beta   90.00
_cell.angle_gamma   90.00
#
_symmetry.space_group_name_H-M   'P 1'
#
loop_
_entity.id
_entity.type
_entity.pdbx_description
1 polymer ?
#
loop_
_entity_poly.entity_id
_entity_poly.type
_entity_poly.pdbx_seq_one_letter_code
_entity_poly.pdbx_strand_id
1 'polypeptide(L)'
;SERDMVGTDAIDTTLADLRERGVVYDRDGAVWLRSTDYGDDKDRVLVKSDGQYTYLLPDIAYHRDKFARGWQLLVNVWGADHHGYVARMKAAVQSLGHDADDLEVVITQLVRLERDGQEVKISKRSGDLVTLEELIDEVGADAVRLTYLLQSVDTPQTVDLDLIVAQSNENPV
;
A
#
# COMPACT_ATOMS: atom_id res chain seq x y z
N SER A 1 -7.57 -5.95 -11.62
CA SER A 1 -7.09 -6.21 -10.24
C SER A 1 -5.73 -6.91 -10.33
N GLU A 2 -4.90 -6.80 -9.30
CA GLU A 2 -3.63 -7.56 -9.23
C GLU A 2 -3.86 -9.08 -9.39
N ARG A 3 -4.99 -9.57 -8.88
CA ARG A 3 -5.39 -10.98 -9.03
C ARG A 3 -5.58 -11.41 -10.48
N ASP A 4 -5.95 -10.49 -11.35
CA ASP A 4 -6.18 -10.77 -12.79
C ASP A 4 -4.86 -11.04 -13.51
N MET A 5 -3.72 -10.67 -12.91
CA MET A 5 -2.38 -10.92 -13.43
C MET A 5 -1.81 -12.28 -12.99
N VAL A 6 -2.40 -12.91 -11.98
CA VAL A 6 -1.97 -14.24 -11.51
C VAL A 6 -2.29 -15.26 -12.58
N GLY A 7 -1.25 -15.99 -13.06
CA GLY A 7 -1.39 -16.97 -14.14
C GLY A 7 -1.30 -16.39 -15.55
N THR A 8 -0.94 -15.10 -15.68
CA THR A 8 -0.60 -14.48 -16.97
C THR A 8 0.92 -14.32 -17.11
N ASP A 9 1.39 -14.11 -18.34
CA ASP A 9 2.81 -13.83 -18.62
C ASP A 9 3.23 -12.40 -18.24
N ALA A 10 2.39 -11.66 -17.52
CA ALA A 10 2.61 -10.24 -17.21
C ALA A 10 3.89 -9.99 -16.40
N ILE A 11 4.19 -10.88 -15.43
CA ILE A 11 5.38 -10.77 -14.59
C ILE A 11 6.64 -11.05 -15.41
N ASP A 12 6.63 -12.12 -16.21
CA ASP A 12 7.76 -12.49 -17.08
C ASP A 12 8.00 -11.44 -18.17
N THR A 13 6.92 -10.93 -18.77
CA THR A 13 6.99 -9.83 -19.75
C THR A 13 7.57 -8.57 -19.13
N THR A 14 7.21 -8.26 -17.87
CA THR A 14 7.78 -7.12 -17.15
C THR A 14 9.27 -7.31 -16.89
N LEU A 15 9.68 -8.50 -16.48
CA LEU A 15 11.11 -8.80 -16.27
C LEU A 15 11.90 -8.69 -17.59
N ALA A 16 11.33 -9.15 -18.70
CA ALA A 16 11.94 -9.02 -20.02
C ALA A 16 12.09 -7.54 -20.44
N ASP A 17 11.08 -6.71 -20.24
CA ASP A 17 11.12 -5.27 -20.50
C ASP A 17 12.19 -4.57 -19.65
N LEU A 18 12.30 -4.88 -18.36
CA LEU A 18 13.34 -4.34 -17.48
C LEU A 18 14.75 -4.77 -17.93
N ARG A 19 14.92 -5.99 -18.45
CA ARG A 19 16.19 -6.46 -19.03
C ARG A 19 16.53 -5.71 -20.31
N GLU A 20 15.58 -5.51 -21.21
CA GLU A 20 15.77 -4.75 -22.45
C GLU A 20 16.17 -3.30 -22.18
N ARG A 21 15.59 -2.70 -21.14
CA ARG A 21 15.95 -1.35 -20.66
C ARG A 21 17.33 -1.28 -19.99
N GLY A 22 17.96 -2.41 -19.66
CA GLY A 22 19.26 -2.48 -19.00
C GLY A 22 19.25 -2.05 -17.53
N VAL A 23 18.07 -1.98 -16.92
CA VAL A 23 17.88 -1.54 -15.51
C VAL A 23 17.99 -2.67 -14.49
N VAL A 24 18.23 -3.90 -14.96
CA VAL A 24 18.47 -5.07 -14.10
C VAL A 24 19.81 -5.73 -14.41
N TYR A 25 20.31 -6.52 -13.48
CA TYR A 25 21.53 -7.31 -13.65
C TYR A 25 21.45 -8.62 -12.86
N ASP A 26 22.26 -9.60 -13.28
CA ASP A 26 22.37 -10.89 -12.59
C ASP A 26 23.55 -10.86 -11.63
N ARG A 27 23.36 -11.32 -10.40
CA ARG A 27 24.38 -11.46 -9.37
C ARG A 27 24.04 -12.61 -8.43
N ASP A 28 24.99 -13.50 -8.18
CA ASP A 28 24.87 -14.65 -7.28
C ASP A 28 23.63 -15.54 -7.57
N GLY A 29 23.31 -15.72 -8.86
CA GLY A 29 22.16 -16.48 -9.32
C GLY A 29 20.81 -15.79 -9.16
N ALA A 30 20.77 -14.54 -8.67
CA ALA A 30 19.58 -13.73 -8.50
C ALA A 30 19.54 -12.58 -9.53
N VAL A 31 18.35 -12.09 -9.82
CA VAL A 31 18.14 -10.91 -10.68
C VAL A 31 17.86 -9.70 -9.79
N TRP A 32 18.61 -8.64 -10.01
CA TRP A 32 18.59 -7.42 -9.22
C TRP A 32 18.14 -6.22 -10.07
N LEU A 33 17.30 -5.36 -9.50
CA LEU A 33 16.98 -4.05 -10.03
C LEU A 33 18.02 -3.03 -9.55
N ARG A 34 18.52 -2.19 -10.47
CA ARG A 34 19.40 -1.04 -10.17
C ARG A 34 18.61 0.12 -9.54
N SER A 35 17.90 -0.14 -8.46
CA SER A 35 17.03 0.86 -7.84
C SER A 35 17.79 2.02 -7.23
N THR A 36 19.07 1.85 -6.93
CA THR A 36 19.96 2.95 -6.49
C THR A 36 20.15 4.03 -7.56
N ASP A 37 20.09 3.68 -8.84
CA ASP A 37 20.18 4.65 -9.94
C ASP A 37 18.98 5.62 -9.95
N TYR A 38 17.91 5.28 -9.23
CA TYR A 38 16.65 6.01 -9.14
C TYR A 38 16.32 6.48 -7.71
N GLY A 39 17.32 6.52 -6.82
CA GLY A 39 17.18 7.10 -5.47
C GLY A 39 16.70 6.16 -4.36
N ASP A 40 16.67 4.84 -4.59
CA ASP A 40 16.51 3.87 -3.49
C ASP A 40 17.83 3.73 -2.70
N ASP A 41 17.76 3.27 -1.47
CA ASP A 41 18.92 3.13 -0.57
C ASP A 41 19.86 1.98 -0.98
N LYS A 42 19.34 0.98 -1.72
CA LYS A 42 20.10 -0.17 -2.25
C LYS A 42 19.38 -0.83 -3.41
N ASP A 43 20.13 -1.57 -4.23
CA ASP A 43 19.54 -2.40 -5.28
C ASP A 43 18.66 -3.51 -4.69
N ARG A 44 17.63 -3.90 -5.44
CA ARG A 44 16.60 -4.83 -4.97
C ARG A 44 16.54 -6.10 -5.78
N VAL A 45 16.46 -7.22 -5.08
CA VAL A 45 16.23 -8.52 -5.72
C VAL A 45 14.83 -8.58 -6.28
N LEU A 46 14.70 -8.91 -7.55
CA LEU A 46 13.43 -9.21 -8.22
C LEU A 46 13.17 -10.71 -8.29
N VAL A 47 14.21 -11.49 -8.63
CA VAL A 47 14.16 -12.95 -8.69
C VAL A 47 15.28 -13.49 -7.81
N LYS A 48 14.92 -14.38 -6.90
CA LYS A 48 15.88 -15.04 -6.00
C LYS A 48 16.69 -16.10 -6.75
N SER A 49 17.79 -16.55 -6.15
CA SER A 49 18.65 -17.60 -6.70
C SER A 49 17.96 -18.96 -6.89
N ASP A 50 16.84 -19.20 -6.22
CA ASP A 50 15.99 -20.37 -6.39
C ASP A 50 14.94 -20.22 -7.50
N GLY A 51 14.96 -19.08 -8.22
CA GLY A 51 14.03 -18.75 -9.29
C GLY A 51 12.69 -18.18 -8.83
N GLN A 52 12.45 -18.03 -7.52
CA GLN A 52 11.21 -17.45 -7.01
C GLN A 52 11.23 -15.93 -7.13
N TYR A 53 10.10 -15.34 -7.47
CA TYR A 53 9.91 -13.88 -7.46
C TYR A 53 9.86 -13.34 -6.04
N THR A 54 10.41 -12.15 -5.84
CA THR A 54 10.10 -11.35 -4.65
C THR A 54 8.77 -10.63 -4.86
N TYR A 55 8.18 -10.07 -3.80
CA TYR A 55 6.96 -9.27 -3.93
C TYR A 55 7.12 -8.04 -4.82
N LEU A 56 8.34 -7.51 -4.95
CA LEU A 56 8.59 -6.30 -5.73
C LEU A 56 8.32 -6.49 -7.23
N LEU A 57 8.66 -7.65 -7.81
CA LEU A 57 8.46 -7.86 -9.25
C LEU A 57 6.97 -7.90 -9.66
N PRO A 58 6.08 -8.61 -8.96
CA PRO A 58 4.63 -8.49 -9.18
C PRO A 58 4.10 -7.06 -8.99
N ASP A 59 4.59 -6.32 -7.98
CA ASP A 59 4.20 -4.92 -7.77
C ASP A 59 4.60 -4.05 -8.97
N ILE A 60 5.81 -4.22 -9.50
CA ILE A 60 6.26 -3.52 -10.72
C ILE A 60 5.36 -3.87 -11.91
N ALA A 61 5.06 -5.15 -12.10
CA ALA A 61 4.20 -5.61 -13.18
C ALA A 61 2.79 -5.00 -13.09
N TYR A 62 2.26 -4.87 -11.88
CA TYR A 62 0.95 -4.26 -11.66
C TYR A 62 0.95 -2.74 -11.94
N HIS A 63 2.01 -2.02 -11.57
CA HIS A 63 2.14 -0.61 -11.92
C HIS A 63 2.31 -0.41 -13.42
N ARG A 64 3.11 -1.27 -14.09
CA ARG A 64 3.23 -1.30 -15.55
C ARG A 64 1.87 -1.48 -16.25
N ASP A 65 1.04 -2.42 -15.76
CA ASP A 65 -0.32 -2.62 -16.28
C ASP A 65 -1.20 -1.37 -16.10
N LYS A 66 -1.12 -0.71 -14.93
CA LYS A 66 -1.87 0.53 -14.70
C LYS A 66 -1.50 1.61 -15.71
N PHE A 67 -0.21 1.84 -15.95
CA PHE A 67 0.26 2.80 -16.95
C PHE A 67 -0.15 2.39 -18.38
N ALA A 68 -0.06 1.11 -18.71
CA ALA A 68 -0.48 0.59 -20.01
C ALA A 68 -1.97 0.80 -20.31
N ARG A 69 -2.80 0.94 -19.26
CA ARG A 69 -4.22 1.31 -19.38
C ARG A 69 -4.44 2.81 -19.60
N GLY A 70 -3.38 3.62 -19.72
CA GLY A 70 -3.44 5.04 -20.05
C GLY A 70 -3.56 5.98 -18.86
N TRP A 71 -3.39 5.50 -17.61
CA TRP A 71 -3.33 6.39 -16.45
C TRP A 71 -2.00 7.13 -16.44
N GLN A 72 -2.06 8.45 -16.25
CA GLN A 72 -0.88 9.31 -16.19
C GLN A 72 -0.38 9.52 -14.75
N LEU A 73 -1.27 9.42 -13.79
CA LEU A 73 -0.97 9.52 -12.37
C LEU A 73 -1.55 8.30 -11.64
N LEU A 74 -0.72 7.64 -10.88
CA LEU A 74 -1.11 6.57 -9.98
C LEU A 74 -1.07 7.07 -8.53
N VAL A 75 -2.09 6.76 -7.76
CA VAL A 75 -2.15 7.09 -6.33
C VAL A 75 -2.22 5.78 -5.54
N ASN A 76 -1.22 5.54 -4.71
CA ASN A 76 -1.22 4.44 -3.76
C ASN A 76 -1.51 4.97 -2.35
N VAL A 77 -2.46 4.35 -1.66
CA VAL A 77 -2.78 4.66 -0.26
C VAL A 77 -2.25 3.51 0.60
N TRP A 78 -1.25 3.80 1.43
CA TRP A 78 -0.54 2.81 2.24
C TRP A 78 -0.56 3.15 3.72
N GLY A 79 -0.53 2.13 4.56
CA GLY A 79 -0.30 2.30 5.99
C GLY A 79 1.14 2.76 6.29
N ALA A 80 1.33 3.37 7.45
CA ALA A 80 2.63 3.94 7.88
C ALA A 80 3.77 2.91 7.94
N ASP A 81 3.46 1.64 8.12
CA ASP A 81 4.40 0.52 8.08
C ASP A 81 5.06 0.33 6.71
N HIS A 82 4.44 0.83 5.63
CA HIS A 82 4.97 0.82 4.28
C HIS A 82 5.80 2.05 3.91
N HIS A 83 6.02 3.02 4.82
CA HIS A 83 6.78 4.24 4.53
C HIS A 83 8.14 3.96 3.87
N GLY A 84 8.90 2.97 4.38
CA GLY A 84 10.19 2.58 3.82
C GLY A 84 10.12 1.92 2.42
N TYR A 85 8.92 1.66 1.90
CA TYR A 85 8.71 1.08 0.58
C TYR A 85 8.50 2.14 -0.52
N VAL A 86 8.26 3.40 -0.14
CA VAL A 86 7.94 4.50 -1.07
C VAL A 86 9.06 4.75 -2.07
N ALA A 87 10.29 4.97 -1.58
CA ALA A 87 11.45 5.23 -2.45
C ALA A 87 11.68 4.06 -3.42
N ARG A 88 11.56 2.83 -2.94
CA ARG A 88 11.68 1.61 -3.74
C ARG A 88 10.66 1.55 -4.87
N MET A 89 9.39 1.87 -4.58
CA MET A 89 8.34 1.83 -5.61
C MET A 89 8.47 2.98 -6.60
N LYS A 90 8.90 4.17 -6.17
CA LYS A 90 9.23 5.27 -7.06
C LYS A 90 10.40 4.93 -7.99
N ALA A 91 11.45 4.28 -7.47
CA ALA A 91 12.55 3.77 -8.27
C ALA A 91 12.08 2.71 -9.30
N ALA A 92 11.17 1.83 -8.89
CA ALA A 92 10.57 0.84 -9.78
C ALA A 92 9.76 1.51 -10.92
N VAL A 93 8.98 2.53 -10.64
CA VAL A 93 8.22 3.30 -11.64
C VAL A 93 9.16 4.00 -12.63
N GLN A 94 10.25 4.59 -12.14
CA GLN A 94 11.26 5.22 -13.00
C GLN A 94 11.98 4.18 -13.88
N SER A 95 12.23 2.99 -13.38
CA SER A 95 12.83 1.90 -14.17
C SER A 95 11.93 1.44 -15.32
N LEU A 96 10.61 1.66 -15.24
CA LEU A 96 9.64 1.45 -16.31
C LEU A 96 9.61 2.59 -17.34
N GLY A 97 10.36 3.69 -17.10
CA GLY A 97 10.44 4.85 -18.00
C GLY A 97 9.40 5.94 -17.71
N HIS A 98 8.81 5.95 -16.52
CA HIS A 98 7.91 7.00 -16.05
C HIS A 98 8.63 7.93 -15.06
N ASP A 99 8.09 9.09 -14.80
CA ASP A 99 8.63 10.00 -13.80
C ASP A 99 8.26 9.53 -12.37
N ALA A 100 9.11 9.84 -11.38
CA ALA A 100 8.83 9.51 -9.98
C ALA A 100 7.53 10.18 -9.48
N ASP A 101 7.15 11.31 -10.07
CA ASP A 101 5.96 12.08 -9.73
C ASP A 101 4.69 11.55 -10.41
N ASP A 102 4.81 10.61 -11.36
CA ASP A 102 3.67 9.86 -11.89
C ASP A 102 3.10 8.85 -10.86
N LEU A 103 3.81 8.65 -9.74
CA LEU A 103 3.35 7.89 -8.59
C LEU A 103 3.28 8.75 -7.34
N GLU A 104 2.06 9.06 -6.88
CA GLU A 104 1.81 9.63 -5.58
C GLU A 104 1.57 8.52 -4.54
N VAL A 105 2.18 8.65 -3.37
CA VAL A 105 1.96 7.72 -2.26
C VAL A 105 1.46 8.47 -1.05
N VAL A 106 0.21 8.22 -0.70
CA VAL A 106 -0.43 8.75 0.50
C VAL A 106 -0.19 7.78 1.64
N ILE A 107 0.56 8.21 2.64
CA ILE A 107 0.81 7.42 3.86
C ILE A 107 -0.26 7.75 4.90
N THR A 108 -1.01 6.73 5.32
CA THR A 108 -2.03 6.84 6.36
C THR A 108 -1.50 6.30 7.68
N GLN A 109 -1.77 7.01 8.77
CA GLN A 109 -1.42 6.54 10.10
C GLN A 109 -2.38 5.47 10.60
N LEU A 110 -1.96 4.77 11.64
CA LEU A 110 -2.79 3.75 12.30
C LEU A 110 -3.97 4.41 13.01
N VAL A 111 -5.14 3.83 12.81
CA VAL A 111 -6.33 4.14 13.60
C VAL A 111 -6.47 3.10 14.69
N ARG A 112 -6.56 3.54 15.95
CA ARG A 112 -6.86 2.71 17.11
C ARG A 112 -8.33 2.84 17.43
N LEU A 113 -8.96 1.73 17.75
CA LEU A 113 -10.33 1.72 18.24
C LEU A 113 -10.33 1.45 19.74
N GLU A 114 -11.13 2.19 20.50
CA GLU A 114 -11.32 2.01 21.94
C GLU A 114 -12.81 1.78 22.23
N ARG A 115 -13.10 0.91 23.20
CA ARG A 115 -14.42 0.69 23.78
C ARG A 115 -14.27 0.48 25.28
N ASP A 116 -15.12 1.11 26.10
CA ASP A 116 -15.01 1.09 27.56
C ASP A 116 -13.62 1.51 28.08
N GLY A 117 -12.95 2.45 27.39
CA GLY A 117 -11.59 2.90 27.71
C GLY A 117 -10.49 1.85 27.50
N GLN A 118 -10.79 0.79 26.75
CA GLN A 118 -9.84 -0.27 26.41
C GLN A 118 -9.63 -0.34 24.89
N GLU A 119 -8.37 -0.51 24.47
CA GLU A 119 -8.08 -0.72 23.04
C GLU A 119 -8.72 -2.02 22.55
N VAL A 120 -9.56 -1.90 21.53
CA VAL A 120 -10.15 -3.05 20.83
C VAL A 120 -9.08 -3.67 19.94
N LYS A 121 -8.55 -4.83 20.34
CA LYS A 121 -7.55 -5.55 19.55
C LYS A 121 -8.19 -6.17 18.33
N ILE A 122 -7.85 -5.67 17.17
CA ILE A 122 -8.20 -6.25 15.87
C ILE A 122 -7.39 -7.55 15.70
N SER A 123 -7.87 -8.66 16.24
CA SER A 123 -7.24 -9.97 16.15
C SER A 123 -8.17 -10.96 15.49
N LYS A 124 -7.77 -11.48 14.33
CA LYS A 124 -8.50 -12.55 13.62
C LYS A 124 -8.70 -13.83 14.46
N ARG A 125 -8.05 -13.95 15.63
CA ARG A 125 -8.08 -15.13 16.48
C ARG A 125 -9.02 -15.02 17.69
N SER A 126 -9.44 -13.83 18.08
CA SER A 126 -10.23 -13.61 19.29
C SER A 126 -11.74 -13.47 19.07
N GLY A 127 -12.21 -13.34 17.84
CA GLY A 127 -13.64 -13.13 17.54
C GLY A 127 -14.16 -11.71 17.82
N ASP A 128 -13.34 -10.85 18.40
CA ASP A 128 -13.67 -9.45 18.75
C ASP A 128 -13.14 -8.48 17.67
N LEU A 129 -13.33 -8.81 16.40
CA LEU A 129 -12.95 -7.97 15.30
C LEU A 129 -14.09 -6.97 15.02
N VAL A 130 -13.93 -5.72 15.41
CA VAL A 130 -14.82 -4.66 14.91
C VAL A 130 -14.44 -4.36 13.47
N THR A 131 -15.30 -4.74 12.56
CA THR A 131 -15.14 -4.43 11.13
C THR A 131 -15.65 -3.03 10.82
N LEU A 132 -15.18 -2.44 9.70
CA LEU A 132 -15.73 -1.18 9.23
C LEU A 132 -17.26 -1.28 8.94
N GLU A 133 -17.71 -2.45 8.48
CA GLU A 133 -19.12 -2.73 8.21
C GLU A 133 -19.94 -2.69 9.50
N GLU A 134 -19.49 -3.34 10.56
CA GLU A 134 -20.13 -3.31 11.88
C GLU A 134 -20.18 -1.88 12.45
N LEU A 135 -19.12 -1.10 12.30
CA LEU A 135 -19.10 0.29 12.73
C LEU A 135 -20.10 1.14 11.93
N ILE A 136 -20.18 0.95 10.61
CA ILE A 136 -21.15 1.64 9.75
C ILE A 136 -22.58 1.26 10.15
N ASP A 137 -22.85 0.01 10.47
CA ASP A 137 -24.17 -0.46 10.89
C ASP A 137 -24.58 0.14 12.25
N GLU A 138 -23.60 0.37 13.15
CA GLU A 138 -23.85 0.91 14.49
C GLU A 138 -24.09 2.42 14.47
N VAL A 139 -23.28 3.21 13.73
CA VAL A 139 -23.31 4.68 13.81
C VAL A 139 -23.70 5.38 12.49
N GLY A 140 -23.76 4.65 11.40
CA GLY A 140 -24.02 5.18 10.08
C GLY A 140 -22.77 5.62 9.32
N ALA A 141 -22.84 5.59 7.99
CA ALA A 141 -21.71 5.87 7.11
C ALA A 141 -21.18 7.31 7.22
N ASP A 142 -22.07 8.28 7.41
CA ASP A 142 -21.67 9.70 7.46
C ASP A 142 -20.97 10.03 8.77
N ALA A 143 -21.39 9.45 9.89
CA ALA A 143 -20.74 9.57 11.19
C ALA A 143 -19.31 8.99 11.11
N VAL A 144 -19.15 7.81 10.53
CA VAL A 144 -17.84 7.18 10.33
C VAL A 144 -16.94 8.05 9.46
N ARG A 145 -17.44 8.54 8.32
CA ARG A 145 -16.69 9.44 7.43
C ARG A 145 -16.23 10.70 8.14
N LEU A 146 -17.13 11.37 8.86
CA LEU A 146 -16.80 12.59 9.59
C LEU A 146 -15.72 12.32 10.64
N THR A 147 -15.86 11.25 11.43
CA THR A 147 -14.87 10.85 12.45
C THR A 147 -13.47 10.72 11.85
N TYR A 148 -13.33 10.02 10.73
CA TYR A 148 -12.03 9.84 10.09
C TYR A 148 -11.49 11.11 9.43
N LEU A 149 -12.35 12.08 9.07
CA LEU A 149 -11.95 13.35 8.47
C LEU A 149 -11.62 14.45 9.50
N LEU A 150 -11.90 14.23 10.79
CA LEU A 150 -11.56 15.19 11.85
C LEU A 150 -10.06 15.29 12.10
N GLN A 151 -9.29 14.29 11.68
CA GLN A 151 -7.84 14.29 11.79
C GLN A 151 -7.19 14.26 10.41
N SER A 152 -5.96 14.79 10.33
CA SER A 152 -5.16 14.65 9.12
C SER A 152 -4.74 13.20 8.90
N VAL A 153 -4.62 12.78 7.64
CA VAL A 153 -4.29 11.41 7.24
C VAL A 153 -2.96 10.91 7.82
N ASP A 154 -2.04 11.82 8.11
CA ASP A 154 -0.71 11.56 8.67
C ASP A 154 -0.66 11.61 10.21
N THR A 155 -1.81 11.89 10.87
CA THR A 155 -1.93 11.95 12.33
C THR A 155 -2.47 10.63 12.88
N PRO A 156 -1.79 9.99 13.86
CA PRO A 156 -2.36 8.84 14.55
C PRO A 156 -3.70 9.20 15.20
N GLN A 157 -4.72 8.40 14.96
CA GLN A 157 -6.07 8.64 15.46
C GLN A 157 -6.49 7.54 16.41
N THR A 158 -7.12 7.93 17.53
CA THR A 158 -7.86 7.02 18.39
C THR A 158 -9.35 7.34 18.26
N VAL A 159 -10.13 6.33 17.93
CA VAL A 159 -11.59 6.43 17.77
C VAL A 159 -12.24 5.73 18.93
N ASP A 160 -12.90 6.52 19.79
CA ASP A 160 -13.71 6.02 20.89
C ASP A 160 -15.11 5.65 20.37
N LEU A 161 -15.39 4.35 20.34
CA LEU A 161 -16.64 3.80 19.81
C LEU A 161 -17.83 4.18 20.67
N ASP A 162 -17.67 4.29 21.99
CA ASP A 162 -18.74 4.66 22.89
C ASP A 162 -19.11 6.14 22.71
N LEU A 163 -18.09 6.98 22.48
CA LEU A 163 -18.30 8.41 22.22
C LEU A 163 -19.05 8.66 20.91
N ILE A 164 -18.71 7.92 19.84
CA ILE A 164 -19.38 8.09 18.52
C ILE A 164 -20.85 7.71 18.61
N VAL A 165 -21.21 6.68 19.39
CA VAL A 165 -22.59 6.23 19.58
C VAL A 165 -23.37 7.15 20.55
N ALA A 166 -22.67 7.86 21.42
CA ALA A 166 -23.29 8.68 22.46
C ALA A 166 -24.02 9.90 21.85
N GLN A 167 -25.26 10.08 22.21
CA GLN A 167 -26.03 11.30 21.89
C GLN A 167 -25.73 12.40 22.93
N SER A 168 -24.53 12.95 22.88
CA SER A 168 -24.04 13.96 23.83
C SER A 168 -23.32 15.11 23.12
N ASN A 169 -23.17 16.26 23.79
CA ASN A 169 -22.40 17.38 23.29
C ASN A 169 -20.88 17.10 23.21
N GLU A 170 -20.41 15.99 23.74
CA GLU A 170 -19.01 15.55 23.67
C GLU A 170 -18.74 14.75 22.39
N ASN A 171 -19.80 14.25 21.74
CA ASN A 171 -19.70 13.57 20.45
C ASN A 171 -19.39 14.62 19.37
N PRO A 172 -18.27 14.50 18.63
CA PRO A 172 -17.90 15.43 17.58
C PRO A 172 -18.71 15.28 16.29
N VAL A 173 -19.57 14.26 16.21
CA VAL A 173 -20.33 13.87 15.00
C VAL A 173 -21.81 14.17 15.11
#